data_b884c521227f9f24c896331d41f7bd54
#
_entry.id   b884c521227f9f24c896331d41f7bd54
#
_cell.length_a   1.000
_cell.length_b   1.000
_cell.length_c   1.000
_cell.angle_alpha   90.00
_cell.angle_beta   90.00
_cell.angle_gamma   90.00
#
_symmetry.space_group_name_H-M   'P 1'
#
loop_
_entity.id
_entity.type
_entity.pdbx_description
1 polymer ?
#
loop_
_entity_poly.entity_id
_entity_poly.type
_entity_poly.pdbx_seq_one_letter_code
_entity_poly.pdbx_strand_id
1 'polypeptide(L)'
;MQIAHAADIHLGHRQYGLKQRETDARLSFQHFLSQAQERNTDAILIPGDLFDSRDIRPQTLQQTEALLKDVDQPVVVSPGNHDENMSRRRDLTWLEYLNNKGLITLLSANLSGDRAAFAPTDSADPRQEGGGYVDFERDEELVRCFGLQYRGAYIERDLPNVADGIQMVNRSEGEPDTTILLAHFGVDDAVPDLGANVARAVLTDLEDLVDYIALGHIHKQFESGTVAHNPGSLEAFDIQEGRWDDSHGYYIYDTTGDSAEHHLSKRRPYHTLNFDVTGYRTFEGLRADFEDELEDAQPNVENVCQRAIHRDGRGNRREPIINVRFEGTLLLDHTTFDVETLTDLAEDELDALYVQPTNHTERKAVQELLGDLKRDEAFNPDGTVNTDALQERVFTTLAAESRYSAQSEKVAKTLDHVEELVNEDEQSVAEVADYLRERRRELFPEGPGETADAKNTDETTNEVSPE
;
A
#
# COMPACT_ATOMS: atom_id res chain seq x y z
N MET A 1 -0.31 -33.15 5.18
CA MET A 1 -1.44 -32.21 5.43
C MET A 1 -1.50 -31.13 4.36
N GLN A 2 -2.66 -30.44 4.20
CA GLN A 2 -2.79 -29.26 3.33
C GLN A 2 -3.03 -28.01 4.20
N ILE A 3 -2.22 -27.00 3.99
CA ILE A 3 -2.23 -25.77 4.78
C ILE A 3 -2.55 -24.59 3.85
N ALA A 4 -3.58 -23.80 4.19
CA ALA A 4 -3.92 -22.57 3.49
C ALA A 4 -3.18 -21.38 4.13
N HIS A 5 -2.55 -20.53 3.32
CA HIS A 5 -1.78 -19.38 3.80
C HIS A 5 -2.19 -18.12 3.04
N ALA A 6 -2.72 -17.13 3.77
CA ALA A 6 -2.98 -15.77 3.28
C ALA A 6 -2.46 -14.74 4.28
N ALA A 7 -2.11 -13.55 3.82
CA ALA A 7 -1.61 -12.46 4.64
C ALA A 7 -2.23 -11.13 4.21
N ASP A 8 -1.97 -10.07 4.99
CA ASP A 8 -2.31 -8.70 4.61
C ASP A 8 -3.78 -8.56 4.19
N ILE A 9 -4.67 -8.98 5.09
CA ILE A 9 -6.12 -9.01 4.86
C ILE A 9 -6.72 -7.61 5.01
N HIS A 10 -6.19 -6.80 5.94
CA HIS A 10 -6.58 -5.42 6.22
C HIS A 10 -8.09 -5.20 6.35
N LEU A 11 -8.76 -6.04 7.16
CA LEU A 11 -10.19 -5.88 7.42
C LEU A 11 -10.48 -4.52 8.06
N GLY A 12 -11.39 -3.78 7.44
CA GLY A 12 -11.75 -2.43 7.85
C GLY A 12 -11.11 -1.32 7.00
N HIS A 13 -10.18 -1.65 6.10
CA HIS A 13 -9.57 -0.69 5.18
C HIS A 13 -10.60 -0.01 4.29
N ARG A 14 -10.50 1.32 4.17
CA ARG A 14 -11.36 2.15 3.32
C ARG A 14 -10.51 3.00 2.38
N GLN A 15 -9.95 2.38 1.39
CA GLN A 15 -9.26 3.10 0.33
C GLN A 15 -10.16 4.19 -0.24
N TYR A 16 -9.64 5.40 -0.38
CA TYR A 16 -10.37 6.60 -0.83
C TYR A 16 -11.60 6.97 0.04
N GLY A 17 -11.68 6.47 1.27
CA GLY A 17 -12.85 6.67 2.14
C GLY A 17 -14.09 5.85 1.76
N LEU A 18 -14.01 5.02 0.72
CA LEU A 18 -15.14 4.28 0.18
C LEU A 18 -15.52 3.07 1.03
N LYS A 19 -16.81 2.99 1.39
CA LYS A 19 -17.35 1.85 2.13
C LYS A 19 -17.29 0.56 1.32
N GLN A 20 -17.37 0.65 0.00
CA GLN A 20 -17.26 -0.50 -0.90
C GLN A 20 -15.90 -1.19 -0.76
N ARG A 21 -14.81 -0.44 -0.55
CA ARG A 21 -13.47 -1.02 -0.37
C ARG A 21 -13.34 -1.85 0.91
N GLU A 22 -13.97 -1.41 2.01
CA GLU A 22 -14.09 -2.24 3.24
C GLU A 22 -14.87 -3.54 2.98
N THR A 23 -15.90 -3.47 2.13
CA THR A 23 -16.66 -4.65 1.72
C THR A 23 -15.82 -5.58 0.84
N ASP A 24 -14.98 -5.04 -0.04
CA ASP A 24 -14.14 -5.81 -0.94
C ASP A 24 -13.11 -6.66 -0.17
N ALA A 25 -12.38 -6.06 0.79
CA ALA A 25 -11.44 -6.78 1.65
C ALA A 25 -12.14 -7.95 2.39
N ARG A 26 -13.34 -7.70 2.94
CA ARG A 26 -14.15 -8.74 3.59
C ARG A 26 -14.58 -9.85 2.62
N LEU A 27 -14.97 -9.51 1.39
CA LEU A 27 -15.38 -10.49 0.37
C LEU A 27 -14.21 -11.33 -0.13
N SER A 28 -13.03 -10.73 -0.28
CA SER A 28 -11.81 -11.44 -0.66
C SER A 28 -11.38 -12.40 0.44
N PHE A 29 -11.46 -12.00 1.70
CA PHE A 29 -11.22 -12.88 2.85
C PHE A 29 -12.24 -14.02 2.93
N GLN A 30 -13.54 -13.74 2.78
CA GLN A 30 -14.59 -14.73 2.73
C GLN A 30 -14.35 -15.77 1.62
N HIS A 31 -13.92 -15.31 0.44
CA HIS A 31 -13.57 -16.21 -0.65
C HIS A 31 -12.40 -17.12 -0.28
N PHE A 32 -11.32 -16.57 0.29
CA PHE A 32 -10.19 -17.36 0.75
C PHE A 32 -10.61 -18.44 1.75
N LEU A 33 -11.38 -18.09 2.77
CA LEU A 33 -11.89 -19.05 3.77
C LEU A 33 -12.75 -20.15 3.10
N SER A 34 -13.61 -19.78 2.15
CA SER A 34 -14.40 -20.76 1.40
C SER A 34 -13.52 -21.71 0.58
N GLN A 35 -12.44 -21.21 -0.03
CA GLN A 35 -11.50 -22.05 -0.78
C GLN A 35 -10.71 -23.00 0.11
N ALA A 36 -10.34 -22.57 1.32
CA ALA A 36 -9.72 -23.44 2.31
C ALA A 36 -10.67 -24.57 2.72
N GLN A 37 -11.96 -24.27 2.96
CA GLN A 37 -12.97 -25.28 3.28
C GLN A 37 -13.26 -26.23 2.12
N GLU A 38 -13.47 -25.72 0.90
CA GLU A 38 -13.74 -26.53 -0.30
C GLU A 38 -12.60 -27.52 -0.61
N ARG A 39 -11.36 -27.16 -0.29
CA ARG A 39 -10.17 -28.00 -0.45
C ARG A 39 -9.93 -28.91 0.74
N ASN A 40 -10.71 -28.78 1.82
CA ASN A 40 -10.56 -29.50 3.08
C ASN A 40 -9.14 -29.36 3.65
N THR A 41 -8.62 -28.12 3.67
CA THR A 41 -7.31 -27.88 4.28
C THR A 41 -7.34 -28.18 5.78
N ASP A 42 -6.18 -28.53 6.35
CA ASP A 42 -6.05 -28.96 7.74
C ASP A 42 -5.90 -27.77 8.69
N ALA A 43 -5.32 -26.66 8.21
CA ALA A 43 -5.19 -25.41 8.96
C ALA A 43 -5.14 -24.21 8.00
N ILE A 44 -5.39 -23.01 8.57
CA ILE A 44 -5.31 -21.73 7.90
C ILE A 44 -4.27 -20.88 8.64
N LEU A 45 -3.28 -20.35 7.93
CA LEU A 45 -2.24 -19.49 8.47
C LEU A 45 -2.43 -18.06 7.99
N ILE A 46 -2.34 -17.11 8.92
CA ILE A 46 -2.40 -15.66 8.64
C ILE A 46 -1.20 -14.98 9.33
N PRO A 47 -0.06 -14.86 8.64
CA PRO A 47 1.13 -14.19 9.17
C PRO A 47 1.01 -12.67 9.10
N GLY A 48 0.12 -12.08 9.90
CA GLY A 48 0.00 -10.64 10.14
C GLY A 48 -1.04 -9.91 9.31
N ASP A 49 -1.35 -8.72 9.80
CA ASP A 49 -2.23 -7.71 9.23
C ASP A 49 -3.63 -8.24 8.88
N LEU A 50 -4.25 -8.93 9.87
CA LEU A 50 -5.65 -9.31 9.77
C LEU A 50 -6.55 -8.07 9.72
N PHE A 51 -6.24 -7.04 10.54
CA PHE A 51 -6.95 -5.78 10.56
C PHE A 51 -6.10 -4.64 9.99
N ASP A 52 -6.77 -3.66 9.35
CA ASP A 52 -6.12 -2.49 8.76
C ASP A 52 -5.54 -1.51 9.80
N SER A 53 -6.13 -1.48 10.96
CA SER A 53 -5.69 -0.61 12.04
C SER A 53 -6.13 -1.13 13.41
N ARG A 54 -5.56 -0.57 14.46
CA ARG A 54 -5.92 -0.85 15.85
C ARG A 54 -7.32 -0.40 16.23
N ASP A 55 -7.82 0.62 15.55
CA ASP A 55 -9.14 1.20 15.78
C ASP A 55 -10.13 0.72 14.72
N ILE A 56 -10.63 -0.51 14.89
CA ILE A 56 -11.65 -1.06 13.99
C ILE A 56 -13.06 -0.71 14.48
N ARG A 57 -14.00 -0.66 13.53
CA ARG A 57 -15.41 -0.44 13.86
C ARG A 57 -16.03 -1.70 14.45
N PRO A 58 -17.02 -1.55 15.35
CA PRO A 58 -17.76 -2.71 15.89
C PRO A 58 -18.37 -3.60 14.80
N GLN A 59 -18.80 -3.01 13.67
CA GLN A 59 -19.33 -3.75 12.54
C GLN A 59 -18.25 -4.62 11.86
N THR A 60 -17.05 -4.12 11.70
CA THR A 60 -15.90 -4.85 11.14
C THR A 60 -15.59 -6.05 12.03
N LEU A 61 -15.49 -5.84 13.36
CA LEU A 61 -15.26 -6.93 14.31
C LEU A 61 -16.35 -7.99 14.27
N GLN A 62 -17.63 -7.58 14.29
CA GLN A 62 -18.77 -8.50 14.22
C GLN A 62 -18.74 -9.35 12.94
N GLN A 63 -18.41 -8.74 11.80
CA GLN A 63 -18.31 -9.45 10.52
C GLN A 63 -17.13 -10.42 10.50
N THR A 64 -15.99 -10.03 11.06
CA THR A 64 -14.82 -10.91 11.23
C THR A 64 -15.15 -12.12 12.10
N GLU A 65 -15.78 -11.90 13.26
CA GLU A 65 -16.24 -13.00 14.12
C GLU A 65 -17.19 -13.95 13.40
N ALA A 66 -18.10 -13.43 12.58
CA ALA A 66 -19.04 -14.27 11.84
C ALA A 66 -18.30 -15.16 10.82
N LEU A 67 -17.36 -14.58 10.05
CA LEU A 67 -16.57 -15.33 9.08
C LEU A 67 -15.72 -16.42 9.75
N LEU A 68 -15.05 -16.10 10.86
CA LEU A 68 -14.22 -17.07 11.58
C LEU A 68 -15.03 -18.16 12.27
N LYS A 69 -16.28 -17.91 12.67
CA LYS A 69 -17.18 -18.93 13.23
C LYS A 69 -17.70 -19.94 12.21
N ASP A 70 -17.75 -19.52 10.94
CA ASP A 70 -18.23 -20.37 9.84
C ASP A 70 -17.13 -21.29 9.28
N VAL A 71 -15.91 -21.22 9.84
CA VAL A 71 -14.74 -22.01 9.43
C VAL A 71 -14.50 -23.14 10.41
N ASP A 72 -14.42 -24.37 9.91
CA ASP A 72 -14.15 -25.56 10.73
C ASP A 72 -12.63 -25.76 10.99
N GLN A 73 -11.78 -25.26 10.10
CA GLN A 73 -10.33 -25.37 10.21
C GLN A 73 -9.78 -24.45 11.32
N PRO A 74 -8.78 -24.89 12.08
CA PRO A 74 -8.05 -24.00 12.98
C PRO A 74 -7.38 -22.86 12.21
N VAL A 75 -7.61 -21.63 12.67
CA VAL A 75 -7.01 -20.41 12.09
C VAL A 75 -5.89 -19.93 13.00
N VAL A 76 -4.65 -19.99 12.51
CA VAL A 76 -3.45 -19.58 13.23
C VAL A 76 -3.01 -18.21 12.73
N VAL A 77 -2.77 -17.30 13.64
CA VAL A 77 -2.41 -15.90 13.33
C VAL A 77 -1.17 -15.49 14.10
N SER A 78 -0.23 -14.82 13.45
CA SER A 78 0.81 -14.05 14.13
C SER A 78 0.56 -12.54 13.91
N PRO A 79 0.91 -11.64 14.85
CA PRO A 79 0.62 -10.22 14.70
C PRO A 79 1.49 -9.55 13.63
N GLY A 80 0.86 -8.75 12.75
CA GLY A 80 1.52 -7.82 11.82
C GLY A 80 1.70 -6.42 12.42
N ASN A 81 2.20 -5.47 11.64
CA ASN A 81 2.43 -4.11 12.11
C ASN A 81 1.14 -3.30 12.32
N HIS A 82 0.07 -3.62 11.60
CA HIS A 82 -1.24 -3.00 11.78
C HIS A 82 -2.00 -3.56 12.99
N ASP A 83 -1.73 -4.81 13.37
CA ASP A 83 -2.37 -5.49 14.50
C ASP A 83 -1.77 -5.09 15.86
N GLU A 84 -0.47 -4.73 15.92
CA GLU A 84 0.24 -4.47 17.16
C GLU A 84 -0.01 -3.09 17.76
N ASN A 85 -0.11 -3.03 19.09
CA ASN A 85 -0.18 -1.79 19.85
C ASN A 85 1.17 -1.43 20.48
N MET A 86 2.12 -0.88 19.69
CA MET A 86 3.46 -0.50 20.16
C MET A 86 3.45 0.53 21.30
N SER A 87 2.40 1.35 21.43
CA SER A 87 2.34 2.46 22.41
C SER A 87 1.59 2.13 23.70
N ARG A 88 0.81 1.04 23.76
CA ARG A 88 -0.03 0.69 24.92
C ARG A 88 0.08 -0.80 25.27
N ARG A 89 1.21 -1.22 25.80
CA ARG A 89 1.52 -2.62 26.19
C ARG A 89 0.57 -3.26 27.22
N ARG A 90 -0.54 -2.62 27.58
CA ARG A 90 -1.47 -3.11 28.61
C ARG A 90 -2.92 -3.24 28.14
N ASP A 91 -3.24 -2.76 26.93
CA ASP A 91 -4.59 -2.85 26.40
C ASP A 91 -4.71 -4.10 25.55
N LEU A 92 -5.80 -4.83 25.67
CA LEU A 92 -6.14 -6.02 24.89
C LEU A 92 -6.17 -5.66 23.39
N THR A 93 -5.45 -6.40 22.57
CA THR A 93 -5.53 -6.28 21.11
C THR A 93 -6.74 -7.00 20.56
N TRP A 94 -7.14 -6.70 19.33
CA TRP A 94 -8.24 -7.42 18.68
C TRP A 94 -7.90 -8.88 18.39
N LEU A 95 -6.61 -9.19 18.12
CA LEU A 95 -6.17 -10.58 17.96
C LEU A 95 -6.26 -11.35 19.28
N GLU A 96 -5.81 -10.76 20.41
CA GLU A 96 -6.00 -11.37 21.73
C GLU A 96 -7.49 -11.57 22.08
N TYR A 97 -8.34 -10.60 21.70
CA TYR A 97 -9.78 -10.73 21.87
C TYR A 97 -10.34 -11.93 21.09
N LEU A 98 -9.96 -12.09 19.80
CA LEU A 98 -10.39 -13.21 18.96
C LEU A 98 -9.84 -14.55 19.49
N ASN A 99 -8.58 -14.57 19.95
CA ASN A 99 -7.97 -15.73 20.60
C ASN A 99 -8.73 -16.13 21.87
N ASN A 100 -9.06 -15.18 22.74
CA ASN A 100 -9.84 -15.42 23.97
C ASN A 100 -11.27 -15.90 23.67
N LYS A 101 -11.78 -15.68 22.47
CA LYS A 101 -13.06 -16.22 21.97
C LYS A 101 -12.92 -17.62 21.38
N GLY A 102 -11.70 -18.13 21.23
CA GLY A 102 -11.42 -19.41 20.56
C GLY A 102 -11.70 -19.38 19.06
N LEU A 103 -11.64 -18.19 18.43
CA LEU A 103 -11.88 -18.02 16.99
C LEU A 103 -10.59 -18.10 16.17
N ILE A 104 -9.46 -17.86 16.82
CA ILE A 104 -8.11 -18.00 16.24
C ILE A 104 -7.19 -18.61 17.30
N THR A 105 -6.06 -19.12 16.85
CA THR A 105 -4.88 -19.44 17.68
C THR A 105 -3.84 -18.37 17.44
N LEU A 106 -3.62 -17.50 18.43
CA LEU A 106 -2.64 -16.41 18.32
C LEU A 106 -1.25 -16.93 18.72
N LEU A 107 -0.27 -16.75 17.86
CA LEU A 107 1.12 -17.13 18.08
C LEU A 107 2.05 -15.92 18.10
N SER A 108 2.94 -15.87 19.10
CA SER A 108 4.00 -14.87 19.20
C SER A 108 5.20 -15.39 20.01
N ALA A 109 6.40 -14.99 19.64
CA ALA A 109 7.63 -15.33 20.35
C ALA A 109 7.86 -14.40 21.55
N ASN A 110 8.31 -14.95 22.69
CA ASN A 110 8.86 -14.12 23.75
C ASN A 110 10.34 -13.84 23.50
N LEU A 111 10.64 -12.59 23.13
CA LEU A 111 11.99 -12.12 22.76
C LEU A 111 12.67 -11.32 23.87
N SER A 112 12.23 -11.46 25.12
CA SER A 112 12.80 -10.71 26.27
C SER A 112 14.15 -11.26 26.78
N GLY A 113 14.55 -12.46 26.34
CA GLY A 113 15.80 -13.13 26.71
C GLY A 113 16.84 -13.15 25.59
N ASP A 114 17.94 -13.85 25.83
CA ASP A 114 19.03 -14.07 24.84
C ASP A 114 18.59 -15.03 23.69
N ARG A 115 17.45 -15.70 23.84
CA ARG A 115 16.83 -16.59 22.86
C ARG A 115 15.34 -16.32 22.81
N ALA A 116 14.74 -16.56 21.66
CA ALA A 116 13.28 -16.59 21.55
C ALA A 116 12.73 -17.78 22.34
N ALA A 117 11.72 -17.54 23.18
CA ALA A 117 11.01 -18.59 23.89
C ALA A 117 9.64 -18.76 23.25
N PHE A 118 9.36 -20.00 22.87
CA PHE A 118 8.07 -20.41 22.31
C PHE A 118 7.36 -21.31 23.31
N ALA A 119 6.32 -20.79 23.95
CA ALA A 119 5.46 -21.58 24.83
C ALA A 119 4.43 -22.37 24.02
N PRO A 120 4.07 -23.58 24.43
CA PRO A 120 2.97 -24.29 23.79
C PRO A 120 1.67 -23.51 23.94
N THR A 121 0.79 -23.59 22.94
CA THR A 121 -0.54 -23.02 23.03
C THR A 121 -1.40 -23.90 23.91
N ASP A 122 -1.74 -23.46 25.12
CA ASP A 122 -2.72 -24.14 25.96
C ASP A 122 -4.10 -23.51 25.71
N SER A 123 -4.91 -24.15 24.90
CA SER A 123 -6.26 -23.73 24.58
C SER A 123 -7.20 -23.75 25.80
N ALA A 124 -6.74 -24.28 26.94
CA ALA A 124 -7.53 -24.39 28.17
C ALA A 124 -7.38 -23.16 29.09
N ASP A 125 -6.38 -22.31 28.93
CA ASP A 125 -6.23 -21.09 29.74
C ASP A 125 -6.57 -19.82 28.92
N PRO A 126 -7.79 -19.26 29.07
CA PRO A 126 -8.19 -18.04 28.36
C PRO A 126 -7.47 -16.77 28.84
N ARG A 127 -6.48 -16.90 29.74
CA ARG A 127 -5.64 -15.77 30.21
C ARG A 127 -4.25 -15.79 29.62
N GLN A 128 -3.90 -16.79 28.81
CA GLN A 128 -2.63 -16.77 28.11
C GLN A 128 -2.68 -15.74 26.95
N GLU A 129 -1.68 -14.92 26.87
CA GLU A 129 -1.45 -13.92 25.82
C GLU A 129 -1.06 -14.56 24.47
N GLY A 130 -1.69 -15.68 24.11
CA GLY A 130 -1.29 -16.53 22.99
C GLY A 130 -0.14 -17.48 23.33
N GLY A 131 0.15 -18.44 22.45
CA GLY A 131 1.31 -19.32 22.54
C GLY A 131 2.40 -18.89 21.57
N GLY A 132 3.54 -19.58 21.62
CA GLY A 132 4.63 -19.40 20.66
C GLY A 132 4.57 -20.41 19.51
N TYR A 133 3.97 -21.59 19.76
CA TYR A 133 3.78 -22.62 18.76
C TYR A 133 2.52 -23.44 19.01
N VAL A 134 2.05 -24.13 17.96
CA VAL A 134 0.94 -25.09 17.98
C VAL A 134 1.28 -26.30 17.13
N ASP A 135 0.89 -27.47 17.60
CA ASP A 135 1.06 -28.76 16.91
C ASP A 135 -0.27 -29.20 16.29
N PHE A 136 -0.20 -29.70 15.06
CA PHE A 136 -1.29 -30.38 14.36
C PHE A 136 -0.88 -31.82 14.07
N GLU A 137 -1.74 -32.75 14.42
CA GLU A 137 -1.50 -34.18 14.19
C GLU A 137 -2.60 -34.73 13.30
N ARG A 138 -2.21 -35.43 12.23
CA ARG A 138 -3.12 -36.15 11.34
C ARG A 138 -2.41 -37.32 10.67
N ASP A 139 -3.01 -38.49 10.72
CA ASP A 139 -2.53 -39.71 10.04
C ASP A 139 -1.04 -40.03 10.32
N GLU A 140 -0.60 -39.90 11.58
CA GLU A 140 0.79 -40.04 12.06
C GLU A 140 1.75 -38.93 11.60
N GLU A 141 1.29 -37.90 10.91
CA GLU A 141 2.06 -36.72 10.55
C GLU A 141 1.90 -35.64 11.62
N LEU A 142 3.02 -35.09 12.11
CA LEU A 142 3.09 -33.98 13.06
C LEU A 142 3.59 -32.72 12.35
N VAL A 143 2.75 -31.68 12.27
CA VAL A 143 3.11 -30.35 11.76
C VAL A 143 3.17 -29.38 12.92
N ARG A 144 4.31 -28.73 13.13
CA ARG A 144 4.52 -27.71 14.17
C ARG A 144 4.61 -26.33 13.57
N CYS A 145 3.72 -25.44 13.98
CA CYS A 145 3.66 -24.06 13.52
C CYS A 145 4.16 -23.11 14.62
N PHE A 146 5.22 -22.34 14.34
CA PHE A 146 5.74 -21.28 15.20
C PHE A 146 5.26 -19.92 14.73
N GLY A 147 5.06 -18.97 15.66
CA GLY A 147 4.66 -17.60 15.32
C GLY A 147 5.67 -16.56 15.80
N LEU A 148 6.01 -15.65 14.90
CA LEU A 148 6.82 -14.47 15.18
C LEU A 148 6.02 -13.21 14.84
N GLN A 149 5.76 -12.37 15.83
CA GLN A 149 5.13 -11.08 15.65
C GLN A 149 6.03 -10.13 14.85
N TYR A 150 5.43 -9.07 14.26
CA TYR A 150 6.19 -8.03 13.56
C TYR A 150 7.29 -7.41 14.41
N ARG A 151 8.48 -7.22 13.83
CA ARG A 151 9.66 -6.72 14.54
C ARG A 151 10.25 -5.42 13.96
N GLY A 152 9.75 -4.97 12.81
CA GLY A 152 10.31 -3.82 12.11
C GLY A 152 11.81 -3.97 11.87
N ALA A 153 12.58 -2.92 12.08
CA ALA A 153 14.03 -2.91 11.89
C ALA A 153 14.82 -3.89 12.81
N TYR A 154 14.15 -4.52 13.79
CA TYR A 154 14.82 -5.47 14.68
C TYR A 154 14.80 -6.91 14.17
N ILE A 155 14.10 -7.18 13.07
CA ILE A 155 13.87 -8.53 12.58
C ILE A 155 15.17 -9.28 12.28
N GLU A 156 16.12 -8.69 11.54
CA GLU A 156 17.40 -9.34 11.23
C GLU A 156 18.19 -9.74 12.47
N ARG A 157 18.19 -8.89 13.50
CA ARG A 157 18.86 -9.18 14.77
C ARG A 157 18.18 -10.32 15.52
N ASP A 158 16.85 -10.43 15.44
CA ASP A 158 16.06 -11.34 16.23
C ASP A 158 15.98 -12.75 15.60
N LEU A 159 16.12 -12.90 14.26
CA LEU A 159 16.01 -14.17 13.55
C LEU A 159 16.97 -15.27 14.02
N PRO A 160 18.25 -15.01 14.32
CA PRO A 160 19.13 -16.06 14.88
C PRO A 160 18.62 -16.59 16.23
N ASN A 161 18.06 -15.72 17.08
CA ASN A 161 17.47 -16.12 18.35
C ASN A 161 16.18 -16.94 18.15
N VAL A 162 15.41 -16.64 17.10
CA VAL A 162 14.23 -17.39 16.69
C VAL A 162 14.62 -18.81 16.25
N ALA A 163 15.65 -18.93 15.40
CA ALA A 163 16.20 -20.23 14.97
C ALA A 163 16.63 -21.10 16.17
N ASP A 164 17.40 -20.54 17.12
CA ASP A 164 17.80 -21.20 18.36
C ASP A 164 16.58 -21.66 19.19
N GLY A 165 15.53 -20.83 19.25
CA GLY A 165 14.29 -21.13 19.98
C GLY A 165 13.50 -22.29 19.36
N ILE A 166 13.33 -22.29 18.03
CA ILE A 166 12.70 -23.37 17.26
C ILE A 166 13.44 -24.71 17.51
N GLN A 167 14.77 -24.68 17.33
CA GLN A 167 15.59 -25.86 17.55
C GLN A 167 15.47 -26.41 18.97
N MET A 168 15.37 -25.53 19.97
CA MET A 168 15.21 -25.95 21.37
C MET A 168 13.88 -26.65 21.61
N VAL A 169 12.77 -26.11 21.08
CA VAL A 169 11.46 -26.74 21.18
C VAL A 169 11.45 -28.10 20.50
N ASN A 170 11.94 -28.19 19.25
CA ASN A 170 11.96 -29.44 18.51
C ASN A 170 12.77 -30.53 19.24
N ARG A 171 13.90 -30.16 19.86
CA ARG A 171 14.67 -31.11 20.70
C ARG A 171 13.97 -31.53 21.97
N SER A 172 13.19 -30.67 22.62
CA SER A 172 12.52 -30.99 23.90
C SER A 172 11.21 -31.72 23.72
N GLU A 173 10.43 -31.37 22.73
CA GLU A 173 9.09 -31.91 22.47
C GLU A 173 9.10 -33.05 21.42
N GLY A 174 10.23 -33.27 20.75
CA GLY A 174 10.37 -34.18 19.64
C GLY A 174 10.34 -33.45 18.30
N GLU A 175 11.11 -33.95 17.32
CA GLU A 175 11.15 -33.37 15.97
C GLU A 175 9.81 -33.63 15.27
N PRO A 176 9.15 -32.60 14.71
CA PRO A 176 7.98 -32.76 13.87
C PRO A 176 8.38 -33.28 12.47
N ASP A 177 7.40 -33.76 11.70
CA ASP A 177 7.58 -34.12 10.30
C ASP A 177 7.67 -32.86 9.41
N THR A 178 7.00 -31.76 9.82
CA THR A 178 7.05 -30.47 9.14
C THR A 178 7.10 -29.34 10.17
N THR A 179 8.05 -28.42 10.00
CA THR A 179 8.18 -27.18 10.78
C THR A 179 7.77 -25.98 9.95
N ILE A 180 6.82 -25.17 10.42
CA ILE A 180 6.34 -23.96 9.77
C ILE A 180 6.63 -22.76 10.65
N LEU A 181 7.12 -21.64 10.08
CA LEU A 181 7.25 -20.36 10.76
C LEU A 181 6.31 -19.34 10.13
N LEU A 182 5.42 -18.74 10.93
CA LEU A 182 4.63 -17.56 10.54
C LEU A 182 5.40 -16.30 10.93
N ALA A 183 5.64 -15.40 10.00
CA ALA A 183 6.35 -14.15 10.25
C ALA A 183 5.92 -13.02 9.30
N HIS A 184 6.16 -11.78 9.68
CA HIS A 184 5.67 -10.60 8.94
C HIS A 184 6.82 -9.65 8.60
N PHE A 185 7.45 -9.86 7.44
CA PHE A 185 8.58 -9.08 6.91
C PHE A 185 8.82 -9.31 5.41
N GLY A 186 9.52 -8.37 4.74
CA GLY A 186 9.98 -8.52 3.37
C GLY A 186 11.38 -9.13 3.26
N VAL A 187 11.81 -9.49 2.05
CA VAL A 187 13.16 -10.00 1.74
C VAL A 187 13.78 -9.15 0.62
N ASP A 188 15.02 -8.68 0.84
CA ASP A 188 15.68 -7.65 0.00
C ASP A 188 15.84 -8.01 -1.48
N ASP A 189 16.11 -9.28 -1.80
CA ASP A 189 16.30 -9.72 -3.17
C ASP A 189 15.00 -9.99 -3.93
N ALA A 190 13.88 -10.08 -3.21
CA ALA A 190 12.57 -10.36 -3.80
C ALA A 190 11.76 -9.08 -4.08
N VAL A 191 11.92 -8.04 -3.26
CA VAL A 191 11.14 -6.80 -3.35
C VAL A 191 11.99 -5.57 -3.06
N PRO A 192 11.64 -4.37 -3.59
CA PRO A 192 12.28 -3.11 -3.19
C PRO A 192 12.24 -2.90 -1.69
N ASP A 193 13.23 -2.21 -1.13
CA ASP A 193 13.26 -1.87 0.29
C ASP A 193 12.05 -0.97 0.64
N LEU A 194 11.12 -1.54 1.38
CA LEU A 194 9.93 -0.85 1.91
C LEU A 194 10.02 -0.66 3.44
N GLY A 195 11.21 -0.91 4.01
CA GLY A 195 11.43 -0.98 5.45
C GLY A 195 11.05 -2.34 6.04
N ALA A 196 11.75 -2.79 7.05
CA ALA A 196 11.61 -4.12 7.66
C ALA A 196 11.86 -5.30 6.69
N ASN A 197 12.68 -5.10 5.67
CA ASN A 197 13.21 -6.18 4.86
C ASN A 197 14.37 -6.88 5.57
N VAL A 198 14.54 -8.15 5.25
CA VAL A 198 15.62 -9.00 5.75
C VAL A 198 16.55 -9.36 4.60
N ALA A 199 17.86 -9.25 4.81
CA ALA A 199 18.81 -9.74 3.83
C ALA A 199 18.64 -11.25 3.62
N ARG A 200 18.60 -11.70 2.36
CA ARG A 200 18.40 -13.12 2.01
C ARG A 200 19.35 -14.06 2.77
N ALA A 201 20.61 -13.61 3.00
CA ALA A 201 21.62 -14.40 3.70
C ALA A 201 21.22 -14.75 5.15
N VAL A 202 20.39 -13.93 5.81
CA VAL A 202 19.95 -14.16 7.20
C VAL A 202 18.92 -15.28 7.29
N LEU A 203 18.22 -15.60 6.20
CA LEU A 203 17.25 -16.70 6.15
C LEU A 203 17.92 -18.07 6.05
N THR A 204 19.21 -18.14 5.70
CA THR A 204 19.91 -19.42 5.47
C THR A 204 19.90 -20.31 6.71
N ASP A 205 20.07 -19.73 7.90
CA ASP A 205 20.03 -20.49 9.16
C ASP A 205 18.63 -21.05 9.47
N LEU A 206 17.57 -20.38 8.99
CA LEU A 206 16.18 -20.83 9.12
C LEU A 206 15.85 -21.92 8.10
N GLU A 207 16.36 -21.83 6.87
CA GLU A 207 16.10 -22.81 5.79
C GLU A 207 16.52 -24.25 6.16
N ASP A 208 17.51 -24.39 7.04
CA ASP A 208 17.95 -25.69 7.56
C ASP A 208 17.04 -26.21 8.71
N LEU A 209 16.12 -25.39 9.22
CA LEU A 209 15.33 -25.69 10.41
C LEU A 209 13.83 -25.73 10.18
N VAL A 210 13.36 -25.09 9.12
CA VAL A 210 11.93 -24.97 8.79
C VAL A 210 11.70 -25.38 7.34
N ASP A 211 10.59 -26.07 7.09
CA ASP A 211 10.19 -26.52 5.77
C ASP A 211 9.38 -25.43 5.03
N TYR A 212 8.71 -24.54 5.78
CA TYR A 212 7.90 -23.48 5.21
C TYR A 212 7.93 -22.22 6.08
N ILE A 213 8.22 -21.05 5.49
CA ILE A 213 8.07 -19.74 6.11
C ILE A 213 6.88 -19.05 5.47
N ALA A 214 5.78 -18.96 6.23
CA ALA A 214 4.61 -18.20 5.85
C ALA A 214 4.86 -16.72 6.13
N LEU A 215 5.03 -15.92 5.06
CA LEU A 215 5.31 -14.48 5.14
C LEU A 215 4.07 -13.63 4.88
N GLY A 216 4.07 -12.42 5.41
CA GLY A 216 3.22 -11.29 5.08
C GLY A 216 4.04 -10.01 5.04
N HIS A 217 3.40 -8.82 5.06
CA HIS A 217 3.98 -7.48 5.04
C HIS A 217 4.10 -6.88 3.63
N ILE A 218 4.41 -7.68 2.65
CA ILE A 218 4.54 -7.21 1.28
C ILE A 218 3.29 -7.62 0.50
N HIS A 219 2.52 -6.64 0.02
CA HIS A 219 1.26 -6.89 -0.66
C HIS A 219 1.42 -7.55 -2.05
N LYS A 220 2.65 -7.67 -2.53
CA LYS A 220 3.00 -8.34 -3.78
C LYS A 220 3.51 -9.74 -3.53
N GLN A 221 2.97 -10.73 -4.26
CA GLN A 221 3.45 -12.11 -4.18
C GLN A 221 4.94 -12.21 -4.51
N PHE A 222 5.68 -12.96 -3.70
CA PHE A 222 7.05 -13.37 -3.99
C PHE A 222 7.41 -14.68 -3.27
N GLU A 223 8.48 -15.29 -3.75
CA GLU A 223 9.14 -16.43 -3.10
C GLU A 223 10.63 -16.10 -2.94
N SER A 224 11.22 -16.54 -1.84
CA SER A 224 12.66 -16.38 -1.60
C SER A 224 13.25 -17.69 -1.10
N GLY A 225 14.26 -18.20 -1.80
CA GLY A 225 14.78 -19.56 -1.59
C GLY A 225 13.75 -20.64 -1.90
N THR A 226 13.77 -21.70 -1.12
CA THR A 226 12.86 -22.85 -1.28
C THR A 226 11.73 -22.87 -0.26
N VAL A 227 11.86 -22.12 0.84
CA VAL A 227 10.96 -22.23 2.00
C VAL A 227 10.14 -20.96 2.29
N ALA A 228 10.57 -19.78 1.82
CA ALA A 228 9.90 -18.53 2.14
C ALA A 228 8.89 -18.11 1.06
N HIS A 229 7.63 -18.01 1.44
CA HIS A 229 6.52 -17.71 0.55
C HIS A 229 5.69 -16.55 1.09
N ASN A 230 5.52 -15.51 0.28
CA ASN A 230 4.63 -14.38 0.56
C ASN A 230 3.51 -14.36 -0.49
N PRO A 231 2.23 -14.49 -0.10
CA PRO A 231 1.14 -14.63 -1.05
C PRO A 231 0.72 -13.31 -1.72
N GLY A 232 1.22 -12.17 -1.23
CA GLY A 232 0.61 -10.88 -1.46
C GLY A 232 -0.67 -10.69 -0.64
N SER A 233 -1.24 -9.50 -0.69
CA SER A 233 -2.53 -9.22 -0.05
C SER A 233 -3.70 -9.87 -0.81
N LEU A 234 -4.84 -10.06 -0.15
CA LEU A 234 -6.04 -10.60 -0.80
C LEU A 234 -6.78 -9.54 -1.66
N GLU A 235 -6.53 -8.25 -1.41
CA GLU A 235 -7.12 -7.14 -2.15
C GLU A 235 -6.02 -6.10 -2.42
N ALA A 236 -6.14 -5.31 -3.48
CA ALA A 236 -5.23 -4.19 -3.71
C ALA A 236 -5.64 -3.01 -2.83
N PHE A 237 -4.72 -2.45 -2.06
CA PHE A 237 -4.99 -1.37 -1.11
C PHE A 237 -4.51 0.00 -1.57
N ASP A 238 -3.77 0.07 -2.68
CA ASP A 238 -3.48 1.30 -3.38
C ASP A 238 -3.58 1.15 -4.90
N ILE A 239 -3.45 2.27 -5.63
CA ILE A 239 -3.58 2.30 -7.09
C ILE A 239 -2.39 1.62 -7.79
N GLN A 240 -1.22 1.57 -7.16
CA GLN A 240 -0.04 0.92 -7.74
C GLN A 240 -0.18 -0.61 -7.66
N GLU A 241 -0.69 -1.09 -6.53
CA GLU A 241 -0.97 -2.51 -6.30
C GLU A 241 -2.01 -3.04 -7.29
N GLY A 242 -2.98 -2.22 -7.66
CA GLY A 242 -3.99 -2.58 -8.65
C GLY A 242 -3.45 -3.07 -10.00
N ARG A 243 -2.19 -2.73 -10.33
CA ARG A 243 -1.49 -3.16 -11.55
C ARG A 243 -0.88 -4.56 -11.46
N TRP A 244 -0.81 -5.14 -10.28
CA TRP A 244 -0.17 -6.45 -10.07
C TRP A 244 -1.20 -7.56 -10.26
N ASP A 245 -1.54 -7.86 -11.52
CA ASP A 245 -2.65 -8.76 -11.87
C ASP A 245 -2.49 -10.18 -11.29
N ASP A 246 -1.27 -10.70 -11.21
CA ASP A 246 -0.97 -12.07 -10.79
C ASP A 246 -0.32 -12.15 -9.40
N SER A 247 -0.41 -11.08 -8.59
CA SER A 247 0.35 -10.95 -7.36
C SER A 247 -0.49 -10.86 -6.09
N HIS A 248 -1.81 -10.98 -6.20
CA HIS A 248 -2.74 -10.95 -5.06
C HIS A 248 -3.39 -12.31 -4.89
N GLY A 249 -3.18 -12.95 -3.72
CA GLY A 249 -3.71 -14.29 -3.56
C GLY A 249 -3.39 -14.96 -2.24
N TYR A 250 -3.31 -16.28 -2.30
CA TYR A 250 -3.03 -17.15 -1.18
C TYR A 250 -2.30 -18.41 -1.66
N TYR A 251 -1.57 -19.07 -0.78
CA TYR A 251 -0.96 -20.38 -1.04
C TYR A 251 -1.78 -21.52 -0.47
N ILE A 252 -1.72 -22.65 -1.14
CA ILE A 252 -2.02 -23.96 -0.57
C ILE A 252 -0.70 -24.75 -0.53
N TYR A 253 -0.25 -25.05 0.67
CA TYR A 253 0.97 -25.82 0.90
C TYR A 253 0.64 -27.27 1.24
N ASP A 254 1.20 -28.19 0.50
CA ASP A 254 1.10 -29.65 0.75
C ASP A 254 2.38 -30.12 1.46
N THR A 255 2.27 -30.41 2.76
CA THR A 255 3.39 -30.86 3.59
C THR A 255 3.98 -32.19 3.11
N THR A 256 3.14 -33.08 2.56
CA THR A 256 3.59 -34.40 2.08
C THR A 256 4.40 -34.31 0.78
N GLY A 257 3.98 -33.41 -0.10
CA GLY A 257 4.63 -33.17 -1.40
C GLY A 257 5.71 -32.08 -1.33
N ASP A 258 5.84 -31.41 -0.21
CA ASP A 258 6.69 -30.23 -0.03
C ASP A 258 6.53 -29.24 -1.18
N SER A 259 5.28 -28.83 -1.42
CA SER A 259 4.94 -27.96 -2.55
C SER A 259 3.91 -26.91 -2.19
N ALA A 260 4.14 -25.68 -2.60
CA ALA A 260 3.24 -24.56 -2.41
C ALA A 260 2.68 -24.09 -3.76
N GLU A 261 1.35 -24.01 -3.89
CA GLU A 261 0.67 -23.53 -5.09
C GLU A 261 0.00 -22.19 -4.79
N HIS A 262 0.35 -21.14 -5.57
CA HIS A 262 -0.28 -19.82 -5.46
C HIS A 262 -1.60 -19.77 -6.23
N HIS A 263 -2.65 -19.26 -5.57
CA HIS A 263 -3.99 -19.07 -6.13
C HIS A 263 -4.41 -17.61 -6.03
N LEU A 264 -4.97 -17.08 -7.11
CA LEU A 264 -5.42 -15.69 -7.16
C LEU A 264 -6.67 -15.46 -6.28
N SER A 265 -6.67 -14.34 -5.57
CA SER A 265 -7.82 -13.88 -4.79
C SER A 265 -8.94 -13.30 -5.66
N LYS A 266 -10.15 -13.20 -5.10
CA LYS A 266 -11.25 -12.41 -5.68
C LYS A 266 -11.13 -10.96 -5.23
N ARG A 267 -10.48 -10.14 -6.04
CA ARG A 267 -10.32 -8.71 -5.78
C ARG A 267 -11.18 -7.84 -6.70
N ARG A 268 -11.32 -6.56 -6.37
CA ARG A 268 -11.96 -5.57 -7.27
C ARG A 268 -11.12 -5.40 -8.53
N PRO A 269 -11.75 -5.26 -9.72
CA PRO A 269 -11.01 -5.01 -10.95
C PRO A 269 -10.37 -3.62 -10.93
N TYR A 270 -9.15 -3.54 -11.43
CA TYR A 270 -8.39 -2.31 -11.67
C TYR A 270 -8.05 -2.20 -13.15
N HIS A 271 -8.08 -0.97 -13.66
CA HIS A 271 -7.60 -0.69 -15.00
C HIS A 271 -6.78 0.60 -15.01
N THR A 272 -5.73 0.66 -15.82
CA THR A 272 -4.93 1.87 -16.02
C THR A 272 -5.11 2.37 -17.44
N LEU A 273 -5.55 3.62 -17.57
CA LEU A 273 -5.63 4.35 -18.82
C LEU A 273 -4.50 5.38 -18.85
N ASN A 274 -3.63 5.31 -19.86
CA ASN A 274 -2.57 6.31 -20.08
C ASN A 274 -3.05 7.24 -21.20
N PHE A 275 -3.06 8.55 -20.93
CA PHE A 275 -3.45 9.56 -21.89
C PHE A 275 -2.32 10.56 -22.11
N ASP A 276 -1.83 10.67 -23.34
CA ASP A 276 -0.77 11.61 -23.72
C ASP A 276 -1.38 12.99 -24.04
N VAL A 277 -1.06 13.99 -23.22
CA VAL A 277 -1.54 15.37 -23.39
C VAL A 277 -0.66 16.19 -24.36
N THR A 278 0.32 15.59 -25.02
CA THR A 278 1.24 16.30 -25.91
C THR A 278 0.52 16.82 -27.15
N GLY A 279 0.72 18.10 -27.48
CA GLY A 279 0.24 18.71 -28.72
C GLY A 279 -1.08 19.45 -28.60
N TYR A 280 -1.87 19.24 -27.55
CA TYR A 280 -3.12 19.96 -27.35
C TYR A 280 -2.87 21.42 -26.96
N ARG A 281 -3.61 22.33 -27.62
CA ARG A 281 -3.55 23.78 -27.38
C ARG A 281 -4.81 24.34 -26.76
N THR A 282 -5.89 23.56 -26.73
CA THR A 282 -7.18 23.90 -26.10
C THR A 282 -7.66 22.73 -25.27
N PHE A 283 -8.33 23.03 -24.17
CA PHE A 283 -8.90 22.01 -23.32
C PHE A 283 -10.04 21.27 -24.00
N GLU A 284 -10.84 21.97 -24.83
CA GLU A 284 -11.94 21.33 -25.59
C GLU A 284 -11.40 20.25 -26.56
N GLY A 285 -10.28 20.52 -27.26
CA GLY A 285 -9.69 19.52 -28.16
C GLY A 285 -9.13 18.32 -27.39
N LEU A 286 -8.45 18.57 -26.27
CA LEU A 286 -7.95 17.52 -25.40
C LEU A 286 -9.10 16.67 -24.84
N ARG A 287 -10.16 17.32 -24.37
CA ARG A 287 -11.33 16.65 -23.82
C ARG A 287 -12.04 15.76 -24.86
N ALA A 288 -12.20 16.25 -26.09
CA ALA A 288 -12.86 15.47 -27.15
C ALA A 288 -12.07 14.19 -27.47
N ASP A 289 -10.75 14.29 -27.65
CA ASP A 289 -9.91 13.13 -27.90
C ASP A 289 -9.83 12.19 -26.67
N PHE A 290 -9.96 12.73 -25.46
CA PHE A 290 -10.05 11.90 -24.24
C PHE A 290 -11.38 11.14 -24.15
N GLU A 291 -12.50 11.75 -24.59
CA GLU A 291 -13.80 11.06 -24.72
C GLU A 291 -13.70 9.88 -25.70
N ASP A 292 -13.05 10.07 -26.86
CA ASP A 292 -12.80 8.99 -27.83
C ASP A 292 -11.93 7.87 -27.23
N GLU A 293 -10.87 8.21 -26.47
CA GLU A 293 -10.01 7.23 -25.78
C GLU A 293 -10.78 6.43 -24.72
N LEU A 294 -11.73 7.06 -24.02
CA LEU A 294 -12.59 6.37 -23.06
C LEU A 294 -13.51 5.36 -23.76
N GLU A 295 -14.11 5.72 -24.91
CA GLU A 295 -14.91 4.79 -25.72
C GLU A 295 -14.08 3.59 -26.18
N ASP A 296 -12.84 3.81 -26.62
CA ASP A 296 -11.92 2.75 -27.06
C ASP A 296 -11.46 1.86 -25.88
N ALA A 297 -11.40 2.39 -24.67
CA ALA A 297 -11.03 1.64 -23.47
C ALA A 297 -12.17 0.76 -22.90
N GLN A 298 -13.45 1.11 -23.15
CA GLN A 298 -14.62 0.40 -22.61
C GLN A 298 -14.57 -1.13 -22.77
N PRO A 299 -14.24 -1.70 -23.96
CA PRO A 299 -14.19 -3.16 -24.13
C PRO A 299 -13.13 -3.84 -23.25
N ASN A 300 -12.00 -3.16 -23.00
CA ASN A 300 -10.92 -3.69 -22.17
C ASN A 300 -11.34 -3.67 -20.70
N VAL A 301 -11.94 -2.57 -20.24
CA VAL A 301 -12.46 -2.42 -18.88
C VAL A 301 -13.54 -3.47 -18.62
N GLU A 302 -14.49 -3.64 -19.55
CA GLU A 302 -15.55 -4.63 -19.43
C GLU A 302 -15.00 -6.07 -19.37
N ASN A 303 -13.99 -6.39 -20.19
CA ASN A 303 -13.33 -7.69 -20.14
C ASN A 303 -12.70 -7.97 -18.77
N VAL A 304 -12.02 -6.99 -18.18
CA VAL A 304 -11.46 -7.11 -16.82
C VAL A 304 -12.57 -7.32 -15.80
N CYS A 305 -13.68 -6.59 -15.89
CA CYS A 305 -14.81 -6.71 -14.97
C CYS A 305 -15.58 -8.04 -15.12
N GLN A 306 -15.57 -8.66 -16.29
CA GLN A 306 -16.26 -9.92 -16.55
C GLN A 306 -15.52 -11.17 -16.07
N ARG A 307 -14.24 -11.09 -15.74
CA ARG A 307 -13.48 -12.21 -15.18
C ARG A 307 -14.16 -12.71 -13.91
N ALA A 308 -14.29 -14.05 -13.78
CA ALA A 308 -15.01 -14.67 -12.67
C ALA A 308 -14.49 -14.26 -11.28
N ILE A 309 -13.19 -14.00 -11.16
CA ILE A 309 -12.55 -13.58 -9.92
C ILE A 309 -12.96 -12.16 -9.47
N HIS A 310 -13.41 -11.31 -10.40
CA HIS A 310 -13.80 -9.92 -10.10
C HIS A 310 -15.31 -9.74 -9.86
N ARG A 311 -16.09 -10.81 -9.83
CA ARG A 311 -17.53 -10.72 -9.54
C ARG A 311 -17.79 -10.60 -8.05
N ASP A 312 -18.88 -9.92 -7.68
CA ASP A 312 -19.34 -9.92 -6.29
C ASP A 312 -19.79 -11.36 -5.88
N GLY A 313 -20.05 -11.56 -4.60
CA GLY A 313 -20.48 -12.87 -4.08
C GLY A 313 -21.81 -13.39 -4.66
N ARG A 314 -22.54 -12.55 -5.45
CA ARG A 314 -23.80 -12.88 -6.15
C ARG A 314 -23.60 -13.12 -7.64
N GLY A 315 -22.35 -13.00 -8.13
CA GLY A 315 -22.01 -13.15 -9.53
C GLY A 315 -22.23 -11.92 -10.39
N ASN A 316 -22.55 -10.75 -9.79
CA ASN A 316 -22.68 -9.51 -10.50
C ASN A 316 -21.31 -8.92 -10.84
N ARG A 317 -21.26 -8.11 -11.87
CA ARG A 317 -20.13 -7.27 -12.22
C ARG A 317 -19.79 -6.35 -11.02
N ARG A 318 -18.51 -6.17 -10.72
CA ARG A 318 -18.02 -5.12 -9.83
C ARG A 318 -17.58 -3.93 -10.69
N GLU A 319 -17.97 -2.75 -10.29
CA GLU A 319 -17.46 -1.49 -10.84
C GLU A 319 -15.95 -1.40 -10.63
N PRO A 320 -15.16 -1.06 -11.66
CA PRO A 320 -13.70 -1.03 -11.54
C PRO A 320 -13.19 0.19 -10.77
N ILE A 321 -11.93 0.14 -10.34
CA ILE A 321 -11.14 1.32 -10.01
C ILE A 321 -10.27 1.63 -11.22
N ILE A 322 -10.31 2.88 -11.68
CA ILE A 322 -9.56 3.33 -12.85
C ILE A 322 -8.43 4.27 -12.42
N ASN A 323 -7.22 4.01 -12.89
CA ASN A 323 -6.12 4.95 -12.81
C ASN A 323 -5.96 5.67 -14.15
N VAL A 324 -6.34 6.93 -14.22
CA VAL A 324 -6.06 7.76 -15.40
C VAL A 324 -4.73 8.46 -15.22
N ARG A 325 -3.76 8.13 -16.07
CA ARG A 325 -2.43 8.72 -16.06
C ARG A 325 -2.29 9.71 -17.22
N PHE A 326 -2.20 10.98 -16.87
CA PHE A 326 -1.90 12.03 -17.83
C PHE A 326 -0.38 12.16 -17.96
N GLU A 327 0.14 11.97 -19.17
CA GLU A 327 1.58 11.97 -19.48
C GLU A 327 1.86 12.94 -20.64
N GLY A 328 3.13 13.29 -20.82
CA GLY A 328 3.57 14.10 -21.95
C GLY A 328 3.70 15.60 -21.65
N THR A 329 3.90 16.38 -22.70
CA THR A 329 4.21 17.83 -22.57
C THR A 329 2.95 18.67 -22.68
N LEU A 330 2.58 19.33 -21.59
CA LEU A 330 1.43 20.21 -21.54
C LEU A 330 1.73 21.55 -22.23
N LEU A 331 0.97 21.86 -23.31
CA LEU A 331 1.03 23.14 -24.02
C LEU A 331 -0.04 24.13 -23.56
N LEU A 332 -1.03 23.64 -22.79
CA LEU A 332 -2.10 24.45 -22.21
C LEU A 332 -1.60 25.21 -20.98
N ASP A 333 -2.25 26.33 -20.68
CA ASP A 333 -2.09 26.94 -19.37
C ASP A 333 -2.53 25.93 -18.29
N HIS A 334 -1.71 25.76 -17.27
CA HIS A 334 -1.96 24.80 -16.20
C HIS A 334 -3.30 25.05 -15.47
N THR A 335 -3.77 26.29 -15.45
CA THR A 335 -5.05 26.66 -14.86
C THR A 335 -6.26 26.26 -15.70
N THR A 336 -6.04 25.95 -16.99
CA THR A 336 -7.08 25.50 -17.93
C THR A 336 -7.10 23.97 -18.09
N PHE A 337 -6.09 23.25 -17.58
CA PHE A 337 -6.06 21.79 -17.56
C PHE A 337 -6.90 21.28 -16.40
N ASP A 338 -8.18 21.09 -16.66
CA ASP A 338 -9.18 20.69 -15.69
C ASP A 338 -9.24 19.16 -15.55
N VAL A 339 -8.41 18.66 -14.62
CA VAL A 339 -8.33 17.22 -14.30
C VAL A 339 -9.62 16.70 -13.66
N GLU A 340 -10.35 17.54 -12.93
CA GLU A 340 -11.60 17.15 -12.27
C GLU A 340 -12.67 16.80 -13.33
N THR A 341 -12.85 17.65 -14.35
CA THR A 341 -13.76 17.37 -15.45
C THR A 341 -13.40 16.07 -16.19
N LEU A 342 -12.11 15.80 -16.43
CA LEU A 342 -11.67 14.56 -17.10
C LEU A 342 -11.89 13.33 -16.21
N THR A 343 -11.72 13.49 -14.92
CA THR A 343 -11.96 12.42 -13.93
C THR A 343 -13.43 12.04 -13.89
N ASP A 344 -14.34 13.03 -13.83
CA ASP A 344 -15.79 12.82 -13.84
C ASP A 344 -16.26 12.13 -15.12
N LEU A 345 -15.72 12.53 -16.28
CA LEU A 345 -15.98 11.86 -17.55
C LEU A 345 -15.57 10.38 -17.53
N ALA A 346 -14.37 10.09 -17.03
CA ALA A 346 -13.90 8.71 -16.96
C ALA A 346 -14.72 7.86 -15.97
N GLU A 347 -15.22 8.45 -14.88
CA GLU A 347 -16.10 7.78 -13.92
C GLU A 347 -17.44 7.41 -14.57
N ASP A 348 -18.05 8.35 -15.31
CA ASP A 348 -19.34 8.14 -15.97
C ASP A 348 -19.23 7.17 -17.16
N GLU A 349 -18.26 7.35 -18.07
CA GLU A 349 -18.14 6.56 -19.30
C GLU A 349 -17.67 5.11 -19.06
N LEU A 350 -16.86 4.88 -18.03
CA LEU A 350 -16.34 3.55 -17.71
C LEU A 350 -17.14 2.84 -16.61
N ASP A 351 -18.23 3.45 -16.10
CA ASP A 351 -19.01 2.93 -14.96
C ASP A 351 -18.09 2.51 -13.82
N ALA A 352 -17.20 3.43 -13.42
CA ALA A 352 -16.17 3.18 -12.42
C ALA A 352 -16.67 3.46 -11.00
N LEU A 353 -16.21 2.66 -10.02
CA LEU A 353 -16.43 2.96 -8.61
C LEU A 353 -15.66 4.20 -8.18
N TYR A 354 -14.49 4.40 -8.74
CA TYR A 354 -13.58 5.48 -8.43
C TYR A 354 -12.54 5.66 -9.53
N VAL A 355 -12.25 6.90 -9.86
CA VAL A 355 -11.17 7.25 -10.78
C VAL A 355 -10.08 8.00 -10.01
N GLN A 356 -8.86 7.49 -10.05
CA GLN A 356 -7.68 8.15 -9.52
C GLN A 356 -6.90 8.82 -10.65
N PRO A 357 -6.92 10.16 -10.75
CA PRO A 357 -6.03 10.84 -11.68
C PRO A 357 -4.59 10.84 -11.16
N THR A 358 -3.64 10.57 -12.05
CA THR A 358 -2.21 10.67 -11.77
C THR A 358 -1.59 11.59 -12.82
N ASN A 359 -1.07 12.73 -12.39
CA ASN A 359 -0.53 13.74 -13.31
C ASN A 359 0.99 13.64 -13.39
N HIS A 360 1.49 13.14 -14.50
CA HIS A 360 2.91 13.07 -14.88
C HIS A 360 3.25 14.01 -16.05
N THR A 361 2.43 15.05 -16.27
CA THR A 361 2.66 15.99 -17.37
C THR A 361 3.82 16.91 -17.05
N GLU A 362 4.64 17.15 -18.07
CA GLU A 362 5.74 18.10 -18.00
C GLU A 362 5.33 19.43 -18.62
N ARG A 363 5.81 20.53 -18.06
CA ARG A 363 5.64 21.84 -18.70
C ARG A 363 6.64 22.00 -19.84
N LYS A 364 6.18 22.49 -20.99
CA LYS A 364 7.03 22.77 -22.13
C LYS A 364 8.26 23.63 -21.79
N ALA A 365 8.07 24.65 -20.96
CA ALA A 365 9.15 25.50 -20.51
C ALA A 365 10.23 24.78 -19.71
N VAL A 366 9.84 23.82 -18.87
CA VAL A 366 10.80 22.99 -18.12
C VAL A 366 11.55 22.05 -19.06
N GLN A 367 10.85 21.47 -20.04
CA GLN A 367 11.45 20.57 -21.01
C GLN A 367 12.44 21.29 -21.96
N GLU A 368 12.08 22.48 -22.44
CA GLU A 368 12.98 23.35 -23.21
C GLU A 368 14.21 23.76 -22.38
N LEU A 369 14.01 24.09 -21.10
CA LEU A 369 15.06 24.44 -20.16
C LEU A 369 16.06 23.28 -19.95
N LEU A 370 15.57 22.06 -19.76
CA LEU A 370 16.41 20.87 -19.59
C LEU A 370 17.13 20.50 -20.90
N GLY A 371 16.49 20.73 -22.06
CA GLY A 371 17.06 20.48 -23.37
C GLY A 371 18.19 21.49 -23.76
N ASP A 372 18.12 22.72 -23.24
CA ASP A 372 19.10 23.79 -23.48
C ASP A 372 20.26 23.81 -22.47
N LEU A 373 20.21 22.95 -21.43
CA LEU A 373 21.26 22.86 -20.43
C LEU A 373 22.53 22.26 -21.01
N LYS A 374 23.60 23.02 -20.94
CA LYS A 374 24.91 22.50 -21.27
C LYS A 374 25.38 21.52 -20.20
N ARG A 375 26.13 20.51 -20.64
CA ARG A 375 26.63 19.44 -19.79
C ARG A 375 27.46 19.94 -18.59
N ASP A 376 28.15 21.03 -18.74
CA ASP A 376 28.98 21.71 -17.74
C ASP A 376 28.15 22.53 -16.73
N GLU A 377 26.90 22.85 -17.03
CA GLU A 377 25.96 23.50 -16.10
C GLU A 377 25.12 22.45 -15.33
N ALA A 378 24.85 21.31 -15.97
CA ALA A 378 24.04 20.23 -15.41
C ALA A 378 24.82 19.28 -14.48
N PHE A 379 26.15 19.22 -14.61
CA PHE A 379 26.98 18.29 -13.86
C PHE A 379 28.15 19.02 -13.17
N ASN A 380 28.45 18.57 -11.96
CA ASN A 380 29.65 19.00 -11.23
C ASN A 380 30.94 18.45 -11.90
N PRO A 381 32.12 19.02 -11.60
CA PRO A 381 33.40 18.53 -12.13
C PRO A 381 33.71 17.07 -11.82
N ASP A 382 33.12 16.50 -10.79
CA ASP A 382 33.22 15.09 -10.39
C ASP A 382 32.25 14.15 -11.12
N GLY A 383 31.40 14.71 -12.01
CA GLY A 383 30.42 13.96 -12.80
C GLY A 383 29.07 13.72 -12.11
N THR A 384 28.87 14.21 -10.89
CA THR A 384 27.56 14.20 -10.22
C THR A 384 26.64 15.28 -10.80
N VAL A 385 25.32 15.09 -10.68
CA VAL A 385 24.33 16.08 -11.11
C VAL A 385 24.41 17.32 -10.22
N ASN A 386 24.48 18.51 -10.83
CA ASN A 386 24.43 19.78 -10.11
C ASN A 386 22.98 20.15 -9.82
N THR A 387 22.45 19.57 -8.74
CA THR A 387 21.05 19.74 -8.31
C THR A 387 20.69 21.19 -8.05
N ASP A 388 21.60 21.96 -7.41
CA ASP A 388 21.36 23.36 -7.00
C ASP A 388 21.20 24.27 -8.22
N ALA A 389 22.08 24.11 -9.22
CA ALA A 389 22.00 24.90 -10.46
C ALA A 389 20.75 24.55 -11.28
N LEU A 390 20.36 23.27 -11.32
CA LEU A 390 19.14 22.82 -11.97
C LEU A 390 17.91 23.41 -11.29
N GLN A 391 17.87 23.36 -9.98
CA GLN A 391 16.77 23.83 -9.15
C GLN A 391 16.59 25.35 -9.26
N GLU A 392 17.66 26.15 -9.13
CA GLU A 392 17.60 27.60 -9.29
C GLU A 392 17.04 27.98 -10.68
N ARG A 393 17.44 27.25 -11.71
CA ARG A 393 17.00 27.51 -13.07
C ARG A 393 15.52 27.13 -13.29
N VAL A 394 15.08 25.98 -12.75
CA VAL A 394 13.66 25.57 -12.77
C VAL A 394 12.80 26.59 -12.05
N PHE A 395 13.17 27.00 -10.85
CA PHE A 395 12.40 27.99 -10.07
C PHE A 395 12.36 29.35 -10.79
N THR A 396 13.47 29.77 -11.40
CA THR A 396 13.51 31.03 -12.15
C THR A 396 12.58 30.99 -13.35
N THR A 397 12.54 29.88 -14.09
CA THR A 397 11.67 29.70 -15.25
C THR A 397 10.20 29.65 -14.85
N LEU A 398 9.87 28.89 -13.84
CA LEU A 398 8.50 28.80 -13.31
C LEU A 398 8.01 30.16 -12.79
N ALA A 399 8.87 30.89 -12.11
CA ALA A 399 8.55 32.25 -11.64
C ALA A 399 8.37 33.24 -12.81
N ALA A 400 9.16 33.12 -13.89
CA ALA A 400 9.04 33.97 -15.07
C ALA A 400 7.73 33.75 -15.83
N GLU A 401 7.18 32.55 -15.81
CA GLU A 401 5.91 32.20 -16.45
C GLU A 401 4.68 32.44 -15.54
N SER A 402 4.91 32.82 -14.29
CA SER A 402 3.85 33.07 -13.33
C SER A 402 3.45 34.55 -13.28
N ARG A 403 2.39 34.85 -12.55
CA ARG A 403 2.02 36.25 -12.19
C ARG A 403 3.12 37.03 -11.44
N TYR A 404 4.21 36.38 -11.09
CA TYR A 404 5.36 36.95 -10.41
C TYR A 404 6.54 37.25 -11.37
N SER A 405 6.34 37.17 -12.69
CA SER A 405 7.36 37.32 -13.74
C SER A 405 8.25 38.57 -13.61
N ALA A 406 7.69 39.70 -13.12
CA ALA A 406 8.44 40.94 -12.92
C ALA A 406 9.58 40.84 -11.89
N GLN A 407 9.59 39.80 -11.03
CA GLN A 407 10.59 39.60 -9.98
C GLN A 407 11.05 38.11 -9.93
N SER A 408 11.05 37.43 -11.10
CA SER A 408 11.26 35.96 -11.20
C SER A 408 12.51 35.45 -10.48
N GLU A 409 13.65 36.11 -10.64
CA GLU A 409 14.89 35.72 -9.95
C GLU A 409 14.82 35.81 -8.44
N LYS A 410 14.11 36.83 -7.91
CA LYS A 410 13.97 37.00 -6.45
C LYS A 410 12.94 36.02 -5.88
N VAL A 411 11.92 35.69 -6.66
CA VAL A 411 10.93 34.67 -6.28
C VAL A 411 11.60 33.29 -6.30
N ALA A 412 12.42 32.98 -7.30
CA ALA A 412 13.18 31.74 -7.36
C ALA A 412 14.06 31.56 -6.12
N LYS A 413 14.86 32.57 -5.76
CA LYS A 413 15.67 32.55 -4.53
C LYS A 413 14.87 32.43 -3.23
N THR A 414 13.63 32.92 -3.22
CA THR A 414 12.75 32.78 -2.09
C THR A 414 12.25 31.32 -1.97
N LEU A 415 11.95 30.68 -3.10
CA LEU A 415 11.53 29.29 -3.15
C LEU A 415 12.67 28.32 -2.75
N ASP A 416 13.87 28.59 -3.26
CA ASP A 416 15.08 27.85 -2.91
C ASP A 416 15.34 27.87 -1.39
N HIS A 417 15.30 29.06 -0.80
CA HIS A 417 15.44 29.19 0.65
C HIS A 417 14.28 28.55 1.47
N VAL A 418 13.06 28.55 0.94
CA VAL A 418 11.93 27.86 1.59
C VAL A 418 12.15 26.36 1.59
N GLU A 419 12.71 25.80 0.52
CA GLU A 419 13.04 24.37 0.45
C GLU A 419 14.13 24.00 1.47
N GLU A 420 15.18 24.84 1.59
CA GLU A 420 16.18 24.67 2.65
C GLU A 420 15.53 24.64 4.05
N LEU A 421 14.63 25.61 4.32
CA LEU A 421 13.91 25.71 5.61
C LEU A 421 12.99 24.50 5.90
N VAL A 422 12.41 23.91 4.86
CA VAL A 422 11.53 22.74 4.99
C VAL A 422 12.35 21.45 5.20
N ASN A 423 13.55 21.38 4.63
CA ASN A 423 14.44 20.23 4.76
C ASN A 423 15.26 20.24 6.07
N GLU A 424 15.38 21.38 6.73
CA GLU A 424 15.95 21.49 8.08
C GLU A 424 14.87 21.12 9.12
N ASP A 425 15.03 20.00 9.80
CA ASP A 425 14.09 19.38 10.78
C ASP A 425 13.68 20.28 11.98
N GLU A 426 14.12 21.52 12.05
CA GLU A 426 13.93 22.41 13.21
C GLU A 426 12.89 23.53 13.00
N GLN A 427 12.32 23.74 11.79
CA GLN A 427 11.41 24.85 11.57
C GLN A 427 9.94 24.44 11.45
N SER A 428 9.06 25.19 12.12
CA SER A 428 7.62 24.95 12.07
C SER A 428 6.99 25.51 10.78
N VAL A 429 5.92 24.88 10.33
CA VAL A 429 5.10 25.36 9.18
C VAL A 429 4.68 26.84 9.34
N ALA A 430 4.50 27.30 10.58
CA ALA A 430 4.14 28.68 10.88
C ALA A 430 5.27 29.67 10.55
N GLU A 431 6.50 29.34 10.85
CA GLU A 431 7.70 30.16 10.56
C GLU A 431 7.94 30.28 9.07
N VAL A 432 7.81 29.18 8.33
CA VAL A 432 7.89 29.17 6.84
C VAL A 432 6.78 30.04 6.25
N ALA A 433 5.55 29.95 6.76
CA ALA A 433 4.43 30.76 6.30
C ALA A 433 4.63 32.27 6.59
N ASP A 434 5.20 32.63 7.73
CA ASP A 434 5.48 34.02 8.09
C ASP A 434 6.62 34.60 7.24
N TYR A 435 7.69 33.82 6.99
CA TYR A 435 8.75 34.19 6.04
C TYR A 435 8.18 34.47 4.64
N LEU A 436 7.34 33.58 4.10
CA LEU A 436 6.70 33.78 2.79
C LEU A 436 5.82 35.04 2.75
N ARG A 437 5.08 35.35 3.82
CA ARG A 437 4.26 36.57 3.92
C ARG A 437 5.11 37.83 3.93
N GLU A 438 6.24 37.80 4.64
CA GLU A 438 7.17 38.93 4.70
C GLU A 438 7.83 39.18 3.34
N ARG A 439 8.37 38.11 2.71
CA ARG A 439 8.98 38.20 1.37
C ARG A 439 7.99 38.68 0.31
N ARG A 440 6.74 38.24 0.37
CA ARG A 440 5.68 38.70 -0.52
C ARG A 440 5.45 40.21 -0.39
N ARG A 441 5.41 40.75 0.85
CA ARG A 441 5.26 42.18 1.07
C ARG A 441 6.44 43.01 0.56
N GLU A 442 7.65 42.49 0.70
CA GLU A 442 8.86 43.15 0.20
C GLU A 442 8.93 43.16 -1.33
N LEU A 443 8.64 42.04 -1.96
CA LEU A 443 8.76 41.89 -3.42
C LEU A 443 7.58 42.50 -4.18
N PHE A 444 6.40 42.52 -3.56
CA PHE A 444 5.16 42.98 -4.19
C PHE A 444 4.35 43.85 -3.25
N PRO A 445 4.84 45.07 -2.93
CA PRO A 445 4.16 45.98 -1.97
C PRO A 445 2.76 46.43 -2.43
N GLU A 446 2.52 46.44 -3.76
CA GLU A 446 1.21 46.78 -4.36
C GLU A 446 0.38 45.54 -4.77
N GLY A 447 0.82 44.36 -4.40
CA GLY A 447 0.27 43.09 -4.86
C GLY A 447 0.91 42.60 -6.19
N PRO A 448 0.76 41.32 -6.57
CA PRO A 448 1.19 40.84 -7.90
C PRO A 448 0.35 41.56 -8.97
N GLY A 449 1.00 42.21 -9.92
CA GLY A 449 0.34 43.03 -10.93
C GLY A 449 -0.77 42.28 -11.66
N GLU A 450 -1.95 42.88 -11.73
CA GLU A 450 -3.02 42.47 -12.64
C GLU A 450 -2.48 42.64 -14.07
N THR A 451 -2.46 41.57 -14.86
CA THR A 451 -2.22 41.63 -16.30
C THR A 451 -3.27 42.54 -16.96
N ALA A 452 -2.84 43.37 -17.88
CA ALA A 452 -3.56 44.52 -18.44
C ALA A 452 -4.81 44.19 -19.31
N ASP A 453 -5.49 43.09 -19.12
CA ASP A 453 -6.65 42.65 -19.92
C ASP A 453 -8.01 42.64 -19.22
N ALA A 454 -8.11 43.19 -17.99
CA ALA A 454 -9.40 43.34 -17.31
C ALA A 454 -9.83 44.81 -17.16
N LYS A 455 -9.81 45.56 -18.28
CA LYS A 455 -10.54 46.85 -18.36
C LYS A 455 -11.52 46.78 -19.51
N ASN A 456 -12.64 46.16 -19.30
CA ASN A 456 -13.93 46.58 -19.87
C ASN A 456 -15.07 45.68 -19.36
N THR A 457 -15.82 46.23 -18.44
CA THR A 457 -17.24 46.02 -18.11
C THR A 457 -17.39 46.37 -16.65
N ASP A 458 -18.06 47.31 -16.21
CA ASP A 458 -19.25 48.00 -16.50
C ASP A 458 -19.76 48.69 -15.23
N GLU A 459 -19.95 49.93 -15.31
CA GLU A 459 -20.82 50.69 -14.40
C GLU A 459 -22.27 50.29 -14.65
N THR A 460 -22.89 49.62 -13.69
CA THR A 460 -24.31 49.90 -13.42
C THR A 460 -24.66 49.62 -11.97
N THR A 461 -24.82 50.71 -11.27
CA THR A 461 -25.52 50.87 -10.00
C THR A 461 -26.85 50.14 -9.99
N ASN A 462 -27.16 49.44 -8.90
CA ASN A 462 -28.48 49.56 -8.28
C ASN A 462 -28.44 49.25 -6.79
N GLU A 463 -28.69 50.34 -5.99
CA GLU A 463 -29.09 50.33 -4.61
C GLU A 463 -30.39 49.53 -4.42
N VAL A 464 -30.44 48.64 -3.46
CA VAL A 464 -31.66 48.38 -2.68
C VAL A 464 -31.27 48.11 -1.23
N SER A 465 -31.76 48.96 -0.36
CA SER A 465 -31.70 48.91 1.11
C SER A 465 -32.59 47.81 1.69
N PRO A 466 -32.42 47.48 2.98
CA PRO A 466 -32.93 46.27 3.61
C PRO A 466 -34.34 46.43 4.18
N GLU A 467 -35.07 45.34 4.19
CA GLU A 467 -36.02 44.96 5.24
C GLU A 467 -35.88 43.49 5.58
#